data_f9d8d255973776fea7cab7b7a1a16938
#
_entry.id   f9d8d255973776fea7cab7b7a1a16938
#
_cell.length_a   1.000
_cell.length_b   1.000
_cell.length_c   1.000
_cell.angle_alpha   90.00
_cell.angle_beta   90.00
_cell.angle_gamma   90.00
#
_symmetry.space_group_name_H-M   'P 1'
#
loop_
_entity.id
_entity.type
_entity.pdbx_description
1 polymer ?
#
loop_
_entity_poly.entity_id
_entity_poly.type
_entity_poly.pdbx_seq_one_letter_code
_entity_poly.pdbx_strand_id
1 'polypeptide(L)'
;HRTVISSYSQAVVFDKKTIIIGERINPTGKSKFKQALRDHNLEYILREGVTQQDNGADVLDVNVGLPEIDEPSMMEDVVKELQAVIDLPLQLDTSSAEAMERGLRVYNGKPLINSVNGKKEVMEQIFPLVAKYGGVVVGLCLDEDGIPETAEGRIAVGKKIIDTAAAYGIGPEDIILDGLCMTVSSDSQGAIVTLETLRKIRDEL
;
A
#
# COMPACT_ATOMS: atom_id res chain seq x y z
N HIS A 1 -12.06 -17.62 -2.52
CA HIS A 1 -11.71 -16.57 -1.57
C HIS A 1 -11.80 -15.20 -2.25
N ARG A 2 -11.96 -14.13 -1.47
CA ARG A 2 -12.03 -12.75 -1.96
C ARG A 2 -11.04 -11.90 -1.16
N THR A 3 -10.36 -10.99 -1.84
CA THR A 3 -9.52 -9.99 -1.19
C THR A 3 -10.39 -8.97 -0.47
N VAL A 4 -10.20 -8.83 0.83
CA VAL A 4 -11.00 -7.94 1.70
C VAL A 4 -10.07 -7.23 2.66
N ILE A 5 -10.26 -5.92 2.81
CA ILE A 5 -9.68 -5.10 3.88
C ILE A 5 -10.80 -4.48 4.71
N SER A 6 -10.52 -4.04 5.91
CA SER A 6 -11.54 -3.40 6.74
C SER A 6 -10.97 -2.32 7.66
N SER A 7 -11.81 -1.33 7.96
CA SER A 7 -11.67 -0.49 9.13
C SER A 7 -12.40 -1.11 10.33
N TYR A 8 -12.55 -0.35 11.41
CA TYR A 8 -13.35 -0.75 12.57
C TYR A 8 -14.86 -0.83 12.27
N SER A 9 -15.33 -0.16 11.21
CA SER A 9 -16.76 0.00 10.93
C SER A 9 -17.20 -0.58 9.58
N GLN A 10 -16.32 -0.72 8.61
CA GLN A 10 -16.71 -1.19 7.27
C GLN A 10 -15.62 -2.04 6.60
N ALA A 11 -16.05 -2.88 5.66
CA ALA A 11 -15.20 -3.71 4.83
C ALA A 11 -15.22 -3.23 3.37
N VAL A 12 -14.07 -3.29 2.72
CA VAL A 12 -13.91 -3.04 1.28
C VAL A 12 -13.50 -4.35 0.62
N VAL A 13 -14.30 -4.80 -0.33
CA VAL A 13 -14.10 -6.05 -1.08
C VAL A 13 -13.55 -5.72 -2.47
N PHE A 14 -12.40 -6.26 -2.80
CA PHE A 14 -11.80 -6.14 -4.13
C PHE A 14 -12.37 -7.23 -5.03
N ASP A 15 -13.47 -6.93 -5.73
CA ASP A 15 -14.08 -7.90 -6.67
C ASP A 15 -14.35 -7.28 -8.05
N LYS A 16 -15.56 -6.74 -8.26
CA LYS A 16 -16.00 -6.21 -9.57
C LYS A 16 -15.90 -4.70 -9.68
N LYS A 17 -15.87 -3.98 -8.56
CA LYS A 17 -15.81 -2.53 -8.54
C LYS A 17 -14.35 -2.08 -8.51
N THR A 18 -14.02 -1.06 -9.28
CA THR A 18 -12.75 -0.33 -9.10
C THR A 18 -12.75 0.32 -7.73
N ILE A 19 -11.71 0.08 -6.94
CA ILE A 19 -11.51 0.67 -5.63
C ILE A 19 -10.56 1.86 -5.78
N ILE A 20 -10.96 3.00 -5.23
CA ILE A 20 -10.18 4.24 -5.26
C ILE A 20 -9.40 4.36 -3.95
N ILE A 21 -8.07 4.33 -4.06
CA ILE A 21 -7.17 4.60 -2.93
C ILE A 21 -6.73 6.06 -3.02
N GLY A 22 -7.14 6.87 -2.04
CA GLY A 22 -6.79 8.29 -1.98
C GLY A 22 -5.36 8.48 -1.46
N GLU A 23 -4.52 9.24 -2.19
CA GLU A 23 -3.06 9.36 -1.94
C GLU A 23 -2.67 10.81 -1.53
N ARG A 24 -3.51 11.56 -0.83
CA ARG A 24 -3.17 12.92 -0.41
C ARG A 24 -2.35 13.01 0.87
N ILE A 25 -2.45 12.01 1.74
CA ILE A 25 -1.63 11.87 2.96
C ILE A 25 -0.27 11.30 2.56
N ASN A 26 0.56 12.13 1.93
CA ASN A 26 1.87 11.75 1.41
C ASN A 26 2.72 13.02 1.23
N PRO A 27 3.97 13.09 1.75
CA PRO A 27 4.82 14.27 1.65
C PRO A 27 5.40 14.53 0.25
N THR A 28 5.39 13.53 -0.65
CA THR A 28 6.02 13.64 -1.98
C THR A 28 5.41 14.79 -2.79
N GLY A 29 6.25 15.76 -3.17
CA GLY A 29 5.83 16.91 -3.97
C GLY A 29 4.95 17.95 -3.26
N LYS A 30 4.66 17.77 -1.96
CA LYS A 30 3.69 18.59 -1.20
C LYS A 30 4.37 19.35 -0.05
N SER A 31 4.81 20.57 -0.30
CA SER A 31 5.55 21.38 0.69
C SER A 31 4.75 21.66 1.98
N LYS A 32 3.45 21.94 1.85
CA LYS A 32 2.56 22.18 3.01
C LYS A 32 2.40 20.91 3.86
N PHE A 33 2.29 19.75 3.24
CA PHE A 33 2.20 18.48 3.96
C PHE A 33 3.51 18.16 4.69
N LYS A 34 4.66 18.37 4.04
CA LYS A 34 5.97 18.24 4.69
C LYS A 34 6.08 19.13 5.92
N GLN A 35 5.61 20.37 5.83
CA GLN A 35 5.63 21.29 6.97
C GLN A 35 4.70 20.81 8.09
N ALA A 36 3.51 20.31 7.75
CA ALA A 36 2.60 19.74 8.74
C ALA A 36 3.21 18.55 9.49
N LEU A 37 3.97 17.69 8.82
CA LEU A 37 4.71 16.61 9.47
C LEU A 37 5.80 17.13 10.42
N ARG A 38 6.60 18.13 10.01
CA ARG A 38 7.63 18.73 10.86
C ARG A 38 7.06 19.39 12.11
N ASP A 39 5.92 20.05 11.97
CA ASP A 39 5.22 20.77 13.04
C ASP A 39 4.32 19.84 13.88
N HIS A 40 4.27 18.54 13.57
CA HIS A 40 3.33 17.59 14.17
C HIS A 40 1.88 18.09 14.12
N ASN A 41 1.51 18.74 13.01
CA ASN A 41 0.19 19.31 12.80
C ASN A 41 -0.80 18.24 12.33
N LEU A 42 -1.30 17.44 13.27
CA LEU A 42 -2.25 16.36 12.99
C LEU A 42 -3.56 16.88 12.41
N GLU A 43 -4.04 18.05 12.83
CA GLU A 43 -5.28 18.65 12.30
C GLU A 43 -5.23 18.81 10.77
N TYR A 44 -4.10 19.27 10.24
CA TYR A 44 -3.92 19.39 8.79
C TYR A 44 -4.00 18.02 8.09
N ILE A 45 -3.33 17.02 8.67
CA ILE A 45 -3.30 15.65 8.13
C ILE A 45 -4.70 15.01 8.15
N LEU A 46 -5.44 15.16 9.26
CA LEU A 46 -6.80 14.67 9.40
C LEU A 46 -7.76 15.31 8.41
N ARG A 47 -7.60 16.61 8.16
CA ARG A 47 -8.40 17.34 7.16
C ARG A 47 -8.19 16.81 5.74
N GLU A 48 -6.96 16.44 5.39
CA GLU A 48 -6.68 15.75 4.12
C GLU A 48 -7.40 14.40 4.03
N GLY A 49 -7.45 13.66 5.12
CA GLY A 49 -8.19 12.39 5.22
C GLY A 49 -9.69 12.57 5.02
N VAL A 50 -10.31 13.47 5.78
CA VAL A 50 -11.74 13.78 5.68
C VAL A 50 -12.11 14.26 4.28
N THR A 51 -11.29 15.16 3.71
CA THR A 51 -11.52 15.68 2.35
C THR A 51 -11.54 14.55 1.30
N GLN A 52 -10.65 13.57 1.41
CA GLN A 52 -10.62 12.43 0.49
C GLN A 52 -11.82 11.51 0.68
N GLN A 53 -12.24 11.26 1.91
CA GLN A 53 -13.47 10.50 2.20
C GLN A 53 -14.69 11.17 1.58
N ASP A 54 -14.85 12.49 1.78
CA ASP A 54 -15.96 13.27 1.23
C ASP A 54 -15.96 13.31 -0.30
N ASN A 55 -14.79 13.19 -0.92
CA ASN A 55 -14.63 13.11 -2.39
C ASN A 55 -14.73 11.68 -2.95
N GLY A 56 -15.08 10.69 -2.13
CA GLY A 56 -15.44 9.34 -2.59
C GLY A 56 -14.28 8.37 -2.71
N ALA A 57 -13.18 8.56 -1.97
CA ALA A 57 -12.18 7.51 -1.79
C ALA A 57 -12.80 6.30 -1.07
N ASP A 58 -12.39 5.10 -1.45
CA ASP A 58 -12.79 3.85 -0.77
C ASP A 58 -11.78 3.45 0.32
N VAL A 59 -10.51 3.85 0.17
CA VAL A 59 -9.37 3.56 1.05
C VAL A 59 -8.48 4.81 1.11
N LEU A 60 -7.80 5.05 2.23
CA LEU A 60 -6.79 6.12 2.30
C LEU A 60 -5.38 5.54 2.44
N ASP A 61 -4.49 5.96 1.54
CA ASP A 61 -3.06 5.76 1.66
C ASP A 61 -2.47 6.71 2.70
N VAL A 62 -1.63 6.19 3.59
CA VAL A 62 -1.00 6.92 4.69
C VAL A 62 0.51 6.77 4.60
N ASN A 63 1.17 7.79 4.08
CA ASN A 63 2.62 7.91 4.02
C ASN A 63 3.07 9.15 4.79
N VAL A 64 3.87 8.95 5.83
CA VAL A 64 4.43 10.01 6.68
C VAL A 64 5.96 10.03 6.64
N GLY A 65 6.56 9.36 5.65
CA GLY A 65 8.00 9.24 5.48
C GLY A 65 8.66 10.57 5.14
N LEU A 66 9.35 11.15 6.12
CA LEU A 66 10.15 12.36 5.97
C LEU A 66 11.45 12.20 6.76
N PRO A 67 12.65 12.40 6.14
CA PRO A 67 13.92 12.09 6.79
C PRO A 67 14.18 12.82 8.12
N GLU A 68 13.56 13.98 8.30
CA GLU A 68 13.80 14.86 9.47
C GLU A 68 12.91 14.53 10.68
N ILE A 69 12.03 13.54 10.60
CA ILE A 69 11.10 13.21 11.70
C ILE A 69 11.25 11.77 12.18
N ASP A 70 10.72 11.47 13.35
CA ASP A 70 10.52 10.10 13.84
C ASP A 70 9.30 9.47 13.12
N GLU A 71 9.57 8.83 11.99
CA GLU A 71 8.52 8.22 11.15
C GLU A 71 7.70 7.15 11.90
N PRO A 72 8.30 6.22 12.68
CA PRO A 72 7.54 5.24 13.44
C PRO A 72 6.54 5.86 14.42
N SER A 73 6.95 6.89 15.16
CA SER A 73 6.06 7.60 16.08
C SER A 73 4.97 8.36 15.34
N MET A 74 5.32 9.05 14.26
CA MET A 74 4.35 9.78 13.43
C MET A 74 3.32 8.84 12.79
N MET A 75 3.75 7.68 12.30
CA MET A 75 2.83 6.69 11.72
C MET A 75 1.82 6.19 12.77
N GLU A 76 2.28 5.90 13.99
CA GLU A 76 1.40 5.49 15.08
C GLU A 76 0.36 6.56 15.40
N ASP A 77 0.79 7.82 15.56
CA ASP A 77 -0.10 8.93 15.90
C ASP A 77 -1.12 9.21 14.79
N VAL A 78 -0.66 9.27 13.53
CA VAL A 78 -1.55 9.54 12.39
C VAL A 78 -2.57 8.42 12.20
N VAL A 79 -2.17 7.15 12.33
CA VAL A 79 -3.10 6.01 12.22
C VAL A 79 -4.15 6.04 13.34
N LYS A 80 -3.76 6.34 14.59
CA LYS A 80 -4.71 6.47 15.70
C LYS A 80 -5.73 7.58 15.46
N GLU A 81 -5.25 8.76 15.11
CA GLU A 81 -6.10 9.93 14.94
C GLU A 81 -7.01 9.84 13.71
N LEU A 82 -6.52 9.29 12.58
CA LEU A 82 -7.36 9.07 11.41
C LEU A 82 -8.53 8.14 11.72
N GLN A 83 -8.30 7.04 12.41
CA GLN A 83 -9.36 6.09 12.80
C GLN A 83 -10.42 6.71 13.72
N ALA A 84 -10.11 7.81 14.40
CA ALA A 84 -11.06 8.52 15.23
C ALA A 84 -12.03 9.43 14.44
N VAL A 85 -11.69 9.80 13.20
CA VAL A 85 -12.44 10.79 12.43
C VAL A 85 -12.93 10.30 11.08
N ILE A 86 -12.42 9.17 10.57
CA ILE A 86 -12.82 8.59 9.28
C ILE A 86 -13.23 7.11 9.45
N ASP A 87 -14.09 6.65 8.55
CA ASP A 87 -14.60 5.28 8.53
C ASP A 87 -13.87 4.37 7.55
N LEU A 88 -13.07 4.94 6.63
CA LEU A 88 -12.41 4.21 5.56
C LEU A 88 -11.27 3.32 6.09
N PRO A 89 -11.05 2.15 5.47
CA PRO A 89 -9.82 1.39 5.69
C PRO A 89 -8.59 2.20 5.28
N LEU A 90 -7.46 1.93 5.94
CA LEU A 90 -6.17 2.55 5.62
C LEU A 90 -5.25 1.58 4.89
N GLN A 91 -4.49 2.15 3.96
CA GLN A 91 -3.29 1.56 3.39
C GLN A 91 -2.09 2.22 4.08
N LEU A 92 -1.30 1.45 4.82
CA LEU A 92 -0.09 1.95 5.44
C LEU A 92 1.05 1.86 4.42
N ASP A 93 1.65 3.00 4.09
CA ASP A 93 2.68 3.13 3.06
C ASP A 93 4.00 3.62 3.68
N THR A 94 4.96 2.71 3.79
CA THR A 94 6.32 3.03 4.24
C THR A 94 7.32 1.96 3.83
N SER A 95 8.57 2.37 3.62
CA SER A 95 9.71 1.46 3.45
C SER A 95 10.35 1.05 4.79
N SER A 96 9.97 1.67 5.91
CA SER A 96 10.45 1.35 7.25
C SER A 96 9.63 0.23 7.87
N ALA A 97 10.23 -0.93 8.10
CA ALA A 97 9.56 -2.04 8.79
C ALA A 97 9.13 -1.66 10.21
N GLU A 98 9.90 -0.80 10.90
CA GLU A 98 9.55 -0.30 12.23
C GLU A 98 8.32 0.61 12.19
N ALA A 99 8.27 1.58 11.25
CA ALA A 99 7.10 2.44 11.07
C ALA A 99 5.86 1.63 10.67
N MET A 100 6.03 0.64 9.79
CA MET A 100 4.97 -0.28 9.43
C MET A 100 4.43 -1.01 10.65
N GLU A 101 5.30 -1.61 11.46
CA GLU A 101 4.87 -2.35 12.66
C GLU A 101 4.18 -1.44 13.68
N ARG A 102 4.66 -0.21 13.88
CA ARG A 102 4.03 0.76 14.80
C ARG A 102 2.62 1.11 14.35
N GLY A 103 2.42 1.39 13.06
CA GLY A 103 1.09 1.64 12.50
C GLY A 103 0.16 0.44 12.60
N LEU A 104 0.64 -0.76 12.26
CA LEU A 104 -0.14 -2.00 12.33
C LEU A 104 -0.61 -2.35 13.75
N ARG A 105 0.20 -2.06 14.78
CA ARG A 105 -0.17 -2.30 16.19
C ARG A 105 -1.40 -1.56 16.65
N VAL A 106 -1.64 -0.39 16.10
CA VAL A 106 -2.75 0.48 16.50
C VAL A 106 -3.89 0.49 15.50
N TYR A 107 -3.74 -0.23 14.39
CA TYR A 107 -4.77 -0.34 13.38
C TYR A 107 -5.90 -1.29 13.83
N ASN A 108 -7.12 -0.79 13.77
CA ASN A 108 -8.32 -1.54 14.17
C ASN A 108 -9.07 -2.03 12.93
N GLY A 109 -8.75 -3.24 12.49
CA GLY A 109 -9.31 -3.86 11.30
C GLY A 109 -8.31 -4.71 10.54
N LYS A 110 -8.60 -5.03 9.28
CA LYS A 110 -7.68 -5.71 8.36
C LYS A 110 -7.01 -4.69 7.44
N PRO A 111 -5.74 -4.30 7.68
CA PRO A 111 -5.08 -3.23 6.96
C PRO A 111 -4.70 -3.64 5.54
N LEU A 112 -4.45 -2.63 4.68
CA LEU A 112 -3.70 -2.78 3.45
C LEU A 112 -2.26 -2.31 3.70
N ILE A 113 -1.28 -3.13 3.33
CA ILE A 113 0.15 -2.91 3.59
C ILE A 113 0.85 -2.57 2.27
N ASN A 114 1.44 -1.40 2.17
CA ASN A 114 2.15 -0.92 1.00
C ASN A 114 3.63 -0.66 1.36
N SER A 115 4.53 -1.46 0.90
CA SER A 115 4.43 -2.58 -0.01
C SER A 115 5.53 -3.62 0.25
N VAL A 116 5.41 -4.75 -0.41
CA VAL A 116 6.49 -5.69 -0.64
C VAL A 116 6.86 -5.64 -2.12
N ASN A 117 8.02 -6.15 -2.49
CA ASN A 117 8.43 -6.42 -3.86
C ASN A 117 9.17 -7.75 -3.95
N GLY A 118 9.66 -8.12 -5.14
CA GLY A 118 10.35 -9.39 -5.36
C GLY A 118 11.77 -9.50 -4.78
N LYS A 119 12.28 -8.45 -4.10
CA LYS A 119 13.58 -8.51 -3.43
C LYS A 119 13.48 -9.38 -2.18
N LYS A 120 14.41 -10.31 -2.04
CA LYS A 120 14.43 -11.27 -0.93
C LYS A 120 14.39 -10.57 0.43
N GLU A 121 15.26 -9.58 0.64
CA GLU A 121 15.36 -8.85 1.92
C GLU A 121 14.07 -8.12 2.30
N VAL A 122 13.35 -7.57 1.31
CA VAL A 122 12.08 -6.86 1.55
C VAL A 122 10.99 -7.85 1.92
N MET A 123 10.91 -9.00 1.23
CA MET A 123 9.94 -10.05 1.57
C MET A 123 10.19 -10.61 2.99
N GLU A 124 11.47 -10.83 3.36
CA GLU A 124 11.85 -11.32 4.70
C GLU A 124 11.52 -10.32 5.82
N GLN A 125 11.47 -9.02 5.53
CA GLN A 125 11.09 -7.97 6.50
C GLN A 125 9.57 -7.80 6.61
N ILE A 126 8.85 -7.83 5.50
CA ILE A 126 7.43 -7.44 5.44
C ILE A 126 6.49 -8.64 5.65
N PHE A 127 6.76 -9.81 5.08
CA PHE A 127 5.86 -10.96 5.25
C PHE A 127 5.63 -11.40 6.69
N PRO A 128 6.64 -11.38 7.60
CA PRO A 128 6.37 -11.63 9.02
C PRO A 128 5.36 -10.67 9.63
N LEU A 129 5.35 -9.39 9.22
CA LEU A 129 4.39 -8.40 9.68
C LEU A 129 3.00 -8.68 9.11
N VAL A 130 2.91 -8.99 7.81
CA VAL A 130 1.64 -9.38 7.16
C VAL A 130 1.03 -10.59 7.87
N ALA A 131 1.81 -11.65 8.09
CA ALA A 131 1.36 -12.85 8.79
C ALA A 131 0.93 -12.57 10.23
N LYS A 132 1.68 -11.71 10.95
CA LYS A 132 1.42 -11.38 12.35
C LYS A 132 0.13 -10.56 12.53
N TYR A 133 -0.12 -9.60 11.66
CA TYR A 133 -1.23 -8.65 11.78
C TYR A 133 -2.45 -9.01 10.90
N GLY A 134 -2.30 -9.97 9.98
CA GLY A 134 -3.40 -10.47 9.15
C GLY A 134 -3.84 -9.49 8.06
N GLY A 135 -2.93 -8.65 7.55
CA GLY A 135 -3.23 -7.67 6.51
C GLY A 135 -3.26 -8.24 5.10
N VAL A 136 -3.73 -7.43 4.15
CA VAL A 136 -3.51 -7.62 2.72
C VAL A 136 -2.26 -6.83 2.32
N VAL A 137 -1.40 -7.37 1.46
CA VAL A 137 -0.17 -6.71 1.04
C VAL A 137 -0.16 -6.39 -0.45
N VAL A 138 0.29 -5.19 -0.79
CA VAL A 138 0.57 -4.80 -2.17
C VAL A 138 1.95 -5.33 -2.57
N GLY A 139 2.01 -6.12 -3.63
CA GLY A 139 3.23 -6.68 -4.20
C GLY A 139 3.62 -5.95 -5.48
N LEU A 140 4.69 -5.17 -5.44
CA LEU A 140 5.24 -4.49 -6.60
C LEU A 140 5.98 -5.48 -7.50
N CYS A 141 5.63 -5.57 -8.78
CA CYS A 141 6.25 -6.47 -9.75
C CYS A 141 7.64 -5.97 -10.19
N LEU A 142 8.55 -5.78 -9.24
CA LEU A 142 9.97 -5.47 -9.41
C LEU A 142 10.82 -6.30 -8.44
N ASP A 143 12.10 -6.49 -8.74
CA ASP A 143 13.04 -7.23 -7.90
C ASP A 143 14.45 -6.62 -7.89
N GLU A 144 15.46 -7.43 -7.59
CA GLU A 144 16.86 -7.03 -7.52
C GLU A 144 17.37 -6.41 -8.84
N ASP A 145 16.84 -6.87 -9.98
CA ASP A 145 17.21 -6.39 -11.32
C ASP A 145 16.39 -5.14 -11.73
N GLY A 146 15.49 -4.68 -10.89
CA GLY A 146 14.61 -3.53 -11.13
C GLY A 146 13.25 -3.89 -11.67
N ILE A 147 12.65 -2.99 -12.46
CA ILE A 147 11.34 -3.18 -13.08
C ILE A 147 11.50 -3.94 -14.40
N PRO A 148 10.93 -5.14 -14.56
CA PRO A 148 11.02 -5.88 -15.82
C PRO A 148 10.37 -5.10 -16.98
N GLU A 149 11.02 -5.10 -18.13
CA GLU A 149 10.56 -4.40 -19.34
C GLU A 149 9.36 -5.08 -20.02
N THR A 150 9.12 -6.36 -19.71
CA THR A 150 8.04 -7.16 -20.33
C THR A 150 6.97 -7.56 -19.33
N ALA A 151 5.76 -7.82 -19.82
CA ALA A 151 4.67 -8.34 -19.01
C ALA A 151 5.02 -9.72 -18.40
N GLU A 152 5.67 -10.59 -19.16
CA GLU A 152 6.13 -11.91 -18.70
C GLU A 152 7.09 -11.79 -17.51
N GLY A 153 8.04 -10.86 -17.59
CA GLY A 153 8.99 -10.59 -16.49
C GLY A 153 8.27 -10.11 -15.23
N ARG A 154 7.29 -9.20 -15.38
CA ARG A 154 6.49 -8.72 -14.25
C ARG A 154 5.64 -9.83 -13.62
N ILE A 155 5.06 -10.71 -14.44
CA ILE A 155 4.32 -11.89 -13.95
C ILE A 155 5.25 -12.87 -13.23
N ALA A 156 6.46 -13.08 -13.71
CA ALA A 156 7.44 -13.95 -13.02
C ALA A 156 7.77 -13.42 -11.62
N VAL A 157 7.94 -12.10 -11.47
CA VAL A 157 8.12 -11.48 -10.15
C VAL A 157 6.86 -11.62 -9.30
N GLY A 158 5.66 -11.40 -9.86
CA GLY A 158 4.39 -11.60 -9.16
C GLY A 158 4.25 -13.03 -8.62
N LYS A 159 4.58 -14.04 -9.41
CA LYS A 159 4.62 -15.45 -8.97
C LYS A 159 5.62 -15.67 -7.84
N LYS A 160 6.85 -15.13 -7.95
CA LYS A 160 7.86 -15.19 -6.88
C LYS A 160 7.34 -14.62 -5.56
N ILE A 161 6.62 -13.49 -5.61
CA ILE A 161 6.01 -12.86 -4.43
C ILE A 161 4.96 -13.80 -3.81
N ILE A 162 4.03 -14.32 -4.61
CA ILE A 162 2.95 -15.23 -4.16
C ILE A 162 3.54 -16.51 -3.55
N ASP A 163 4.47 -17.16 -4.25
CA ASP A 163 5.09 -18.41 -3.80
C ASP A 163 5.87 -18.22 -2.49
N THR A 164 6.57 -17.09 -2.36
CA THR A 164 7.30 -16.76 -1.12
C THR A 164 6.33 -16.47 0.02
N ALA A 165 5.26 -15.72 -0.22
CA ALA A 165 4.23 -15.39 0.76
C ALA A 165 3.55 -16.64 1.34
N ALA A 166 3.33 -17.67 0.51
CA ALA A 166 2.75 -18.94 0.93
C ALA A 166 3.58 -19.63 2.03
N ALA A 167 4.92 -19.48 2.03
CA ALA A 167 5.79 -20.00 3.08
C ALA A 167 5.57 -19.32 4.45
N TYR A 168 4.98 -18.13 4.46
CA TYR A 168 4.59 -17.39 5.66
C TYR A 168 3.12 -17.61 6.04
N GLY A 169 2.39 -18.47 5.32
CA GLY A 169 0.97 -18.74 5.54
C GLY A 169 0.04 -17.63 4.99
N ILE A 170 0.55 -16.79 4.10
CA ILE A 170 -0.22 -15.72 3.44
C ILE A 170 -0.81 -16.31 2.15
N GLY A 171 -2.15 -16.32 2.05
CA GLY A 171 -2.85 -16.80 0.86
C GLY A 171 -2.85 -15.78 -0.29
N PRO A 172 -3.07 -16.22 -1.54
CA PRO A 172 -3.11 -15.32 -2.68
C PRO A 172 -4.24 -14.27 -2.57
N GLU A 173 -5.32 -14.56 -1.84
CA GLU A 173 -6.38 -13.60 -1.53
C GLU A 173 -5.93 -12.42 -0.67
N ASP A 174 -4.81 -12.51 0.00
CA ASP A 174 -4.22 -11.46 0.82
C ASP A 174 -3.07 -10.72 0.11
N ILE A 175 -2.98 -10.86 -1.22
CA ILE A 175 -1.96 -10.20 -2.05
C ILE A 175 -2.65 -9.43 -3.18
N ILE A 176 -2.27 -8.16 -3.36
CA ILE A 176 -2.65 -7.35 -4.51
C ILE A 176 -1.39 -7.06 -5.32
N LEU A 177 -1.33 -7.51 -6.57
CA LEU A 177 -0.17 -7.26 -7.42
C LEU A 177 -0.28 -5.92 -8.13
N ASP A 178 0.76 -5.11 -8.02
CA ASP A 178 0.93 -3.86 -8.77
C ASP A 178 1.81 -4.11 -10.00
N GLY A 179 1.18 -3.99 -11.18
CA GLY A 179 1.85 -4.16 -12.47
C GLY A 179 2.78 -3.01 -12.86
N LEU A 180 2.87 -1.96 -12.05
CA LEU A 180 3.75 -0.78 -12.20
C LEU A 180 3.50 0.00 -13.49
N CYS A 181 2.79 1.13 -13.37
CA CYS A 181 2.54 2.06 -14.47
C CYS A 181 3.47 3.26 -14.38
N MET A 182 4.37 3.41 -15.35
CA MET A 182 5.21 4.60 -15.47
C MET A 182 4.46 5.74 -16.15
N THR A 183 4.98 6.95 -16.04
CA THR A 183 4.38 8.14 -16.67
C THR A 183 4.30 7.97 -18.19
N VAL A 184 3.10 7.94 -18.75
CA VAL A 184 2.84 7.71 -20.18
C VAL A 184 3.55 8.73 -21.09
N SER A 185 3.70 9.96 -20.62
CA SER A 185 4.42 11.00 -21.37
C SER A 185 5.93 10.73 -21.52
N SER A 186 6.53 9.92 -20.64
CA SER A 186 7.92 9.55 -20.69
C SER A 186 8.16 8.17 -21.31
N ASP A 187 7.14 7.29 -21.26
CA ASP A 187 7.21 5.92 -21.80
C ASP A 187 5.82 5.44 -22.24
N SER A 188 5.51 5.65 -23.51
CA SER A 188 4.24 5.21 -24.10
C SER A 188 4.16 3.68 -24.26
N GLN A 189 5.30 3.00 -24.48
CA GLN A 189 5.33 1.54 -24.56
C GLN A 189 5.12 0.89 -23.20
N GLY A 190 5.61 1.50 -22.13
CA GLY A 190 5.40 1.05 -20.77
C GLY A 190 3.93 0.95 -20.38
N ALA A 191 3.08 1.83 -20.91
CA ALA A 191 1.63 1.75 -20.70
C ALA A 191 1.02 0.47 -21.30
N ILE A 192 1.47 0.07 -22.49
CA ILE A 192 1.03 -1.19 -23.14
C ILE A 192 1.46 -2.38 -22.30
N VAL A 193 2.72 -2.42 -21.88
CA VAL A 193 3.25 -3.48 -20.99
C VAL A 193 2.44 -3.57 -19.70
N THR A 194 2.06 -2.44 -19.11
CA THR A 194 1.23 -2.43 -17.90
C THR A 194 -0.14 -3.06 -18.15
N LEU A 195 -0.83 -2.70 -19.25
CA LEU A 195 -2.12 -3.28 -19.60
C LEU A 195 -2.04 -4.79 -19.89
N GLU A 196 -0.98 -5.23 -20.55
CA GLU A 196 -0.71 -6.66 -20.77
C GLU A 196 -0.43 -7.38 -19.44
N THR A 197 0.35 -6.77 -18.55
CA THR A 197 0.61 -7.31 -17.21
C THR A 197 -0.68 -7.48 -16.43
N LEU A 198 -1.56 -6.47 -16.39
CA LEU A 198 -2.85 -6.55 -15.69
C LEU A 198 -3.75 -7.65 -16.26
N ARG A 199 -3.76 -7.82 -17.59
CA ARG A 199 -4.49 -8.93 -18.22
C ARG A 199 -3.95 -10.28 -17.78
N LYS A 200 -2.63 -10.45 -17.78
CA LYS A 200 -1.98 -11.71 -17.37
C LYS A 200 -2.16 -11.98 -15.86
N ILE A 201 -2.10 -10.96 -14.99
CA ILE A 201 -2.42 -11.12 -13.57
C ILE A 201 -3.82 -11.72 -13.41
N ARG A 202 -4.83 -11.17 -14.11
CA ARG A 202 -6.20 -11.66 -14.04
C ARG A 202 -6.36 -13.09 -14.56
N ASP A 203 -5.65 -13.44 -15.62
CA ASP A 203 -5.88 -14.69 -16.37
C ASP A 203 -4.98 -15.86 -15.89
N GLU A 204 -3.82 -15.55 -15.24
CA GLU A 204 -2.79 -16.55 -14.89
C GLU A 204 -2.51 -16.66 -13.38
N LEU A 205 -2.89 -15.66 -12.57
CA LEU A 205 -2.64 -15.60 -11.12
C LEU A 205 -3.92 -15.44 -10.32
#